data_611926abd48ca8129d517012fe210357
#
_entry.id   611926abd48ca8129d517012fe210357
#
_cell.length_a   1.000
_cell.length_b   1.000
_cell.length_c   1.000
_cell.angle_alpha   90.00
_cell.angle_beta   90.00
_cell.angle_gamma   90.00
#
_symmetry.space_group_name_H-M   'P 1'
#
loop_
_entity.id
_entity.type
_entity.pdbx_description
1 polymer ?
#
loop_
_entity_poly.entity_id
_entity_poly.type
_entity_poly.pdbx_seq_one_letter_code
_entity_poly.pdbx_strand_id
1 'polypeptide(L)'
;MTSSLILSRLSPAPGTKKQRKRIGRGPGSGMGKTSTRGHKGQKARSGGVSKVHRWSEGGQMPLQRRIPKRGFTNIFREEFQVVNLTLLARCPAGEVTPDKMKELGIIKSTRLPIKVLGMGKLDAALHVKAAAFSRSAIEKIQAAGGKTEVI
;
A
#
# COMPACT_ATOMS: atom_id res chain seq x y z
N MET A 1 7.52 26.17 -29.87
CA MET A 1 6.49 25.41 -30.60
C MET A 1 5.74 24.55 -29.60
N THR A 2 4.61 25.02 -29.11
CA THR A 2 3.76 24.29 -28.18
C THR A 2 3.01 23.21 -28.95
N SER A 3 3.46 21.95 -28.82
CA SER A 3 2.73 20.80 -29.35
C SER A 3 1.42 20.69 -28.56
N SER A 4 0.34 21.20 -29.14
CA SER A 4 -1.00 20.93 -28.62
C SER A 4 -1.20 19.43 -28.53
N LEU A 5 -1.18 18.88 -27.34
CA LEU A 5 -1.53 17.49 -27.06
C LEU A 5 -2.99 17.28 -27.46
N ILE A 6 -3.19 16.80 -28.69
CA ILE A 6 -4.53 16.51 -29.19
C ILE A 6 -5.04 15.31 -28.40
N LEU A 7 -6.05 15.51 -27.55
CA LEU A 7 -6.69 14.46 -26.74
C LEU A 7 -7.06 13.21 -27.55
N SER A 8 -7.36 13.37 -28.85
CA SER A 8 -7.65 12.28 -29.78
C SER A 8 -6.48 11.30 -30.01
N ARG A 9 -5.23 11.72 -29.72
CA ARG A 9 -4.04 10.86 -29.86
C ARG A 9 -3.70 10.06 -28.59
N LEU A 10 -4.40 10.33 -27.50
CA LEU A 10 -4.21 9.56 -26.26
C LEU A 10 -4.80 8.16 -26.44
N SER A 11 -3.95 7.16 -26.39
CA SER A 11 -4.32 5.76 -26.41
C SER A 11 -3.74 5.04 -25.20
N PRO A 12 -4.49 4.10 -24.60
CA PRO A 12 -3.96 3.30 -23.51
C PRO A 12 -2.80 2.42 -23.97
N ALA A 13 -1.91 2.07 -23.07
CA ALA A 13 -0.80 1.16 -23.37
C ALA A 13 -1.32 -0.17 -23.95
N PRO A 14 -0.55 -0.82 -24.86
CA PRO A 14 -0.94 -2.10 -25.44
C PRO A 14 -1.27 -3.13 -24.36
N GLY A 15 -2.39 -3.84 -24.50
CA GLY A 15 -2.85 -4.84 -23.54
C GLY A 15 -3.64 -4.31 -22.33
N THR A 16 -3.74 -3.00 -22.12
CA THR A 16 -4.51 -2.40 -21.01
C THR A 16 -6.01 -2.63 -21.17
N LYS A 17 -6.50 -2.57 -22.41
CA LYS A 17 -7.92 -2.85 -22.71
C LYS A 17 -8.06 -4.26 -23.27
N LYS A 18 -8.80 -5.11 -22.55
CA LYS A 18 -9.21 -6.42 -23.03
C LYS A 18 -10.65 -6.34 -23.54
N GLN A 19 -10.90 -6.86 -24.74
CA GLN A 19 -12.25 -6.95 -25.27
C GLN A 19 -13.08 -7.89 -24.38
N ARG A 20 -14.26 -7.43 -23.95
CA ARG A 20 -15.18 -8.25 -23.14
C ARG A 20 -15.67 -9.45 -23.96
N LYS A 21 -15.41 -10.64 -23.44
CA LYS A 21 -15.90 -11.87 -24.06
C LYS A 21 -17.41 -11.98 -23.90
N ARG A 22 -18.13 -12.06 -25.00
CA ARG A 22 -19.59 -12.22 -25.05
C ARG A 22 -19.92 -13.70 -25.12
N ILE A 23 -20.54 -14.23 -24.06
CA ILE A 23 -20.96 -15.63 -23.97
C ILE A 23 -22.42 -15.80 -24.43
N GLY A 24 -22.82 -17.04 -24.80
CA GLY A 24 -24.18 -17.32 -25.28
C GLY A 24 -24.47 -16.73 -26.67
N ARG A 25 -23.46 -16.60 -27.55
CA ARG A 25 -23.57 -16.02 -28.90
C ARG A 25 -23.11 -17.01 -29.97
N GLY A 26 -23.93 -18.00 -30.22
CA GLY A 26 -23.76 -19.00 -31.29
C GLY A 26 -22.74 -20.11 -30.97
N PRO A 27 -22.87 -21.26 -31.68
CA PRO A 27 -22.01 -22.42 -31.46
C PRO A 27 -20.55 -22.21 -31.86
N GLY A 28 -20.29 -21.38 -32.89
CA GLY A 28 -18.95 -21.10 -33.37
C GLY A 28 -18.04 -20.38 -32.35
N SER A 29 -18.61 -19.72 -31.34
CA SER A 29 -17.86 -19.11 -30.26
C SER A 29 -17.30 -20.12 -29.25
N GLY A 30 -17.71 -21.40 -29.29
CA GLY A 30 -17.44 -22.41 -28.26
C GLY A 30 -18.11 -22.15 -26.92
N MET A 31 -18.86 -21.07 -26.78
CA MET A 31 -19.56 -20.66 -25.55
C MET A 31 -21.04 -20.32 -25.82
N GLY A 32 -21.61 -20.87 -26.86
CA GLY A 32 -23.03 -20.78 -27.17
C GLY A 32 -23.92 -21.57 -26.20
N LYS A 33 -25.21 -21.67 -26.53
CA LYS A 33 -26.23 -22.45 -25.80
C LYS A 33 -26.26 -22.10 -24.31
N THR A 34 -25.68 -22.91 -23.44
CA THR A 34 -25.70 -22.77 -21.98
C THR A 34 -24.63 -21.81 -21.42
N SER A 35 -23.91 -21.12 -22.27
CA SER A 35 -22.84 -20.17 -21.88
C SER A 35 -21.76 -20.81 -20.97
N THR A 36 -21.41 -22.07 -21.22
CA THR A 36 -20.46 -22.87 -20.44
C THR A 36 -20.88 -23.17 -19.00
N ARG A 37 -22.16 -22.94 -18.64
CA ARG A 37 -22.66 -23.21 -17.27
C ARG A 37 -23.19 -24.64 -17.09
N GLY A 38 -23.31 -25.39 -18.19
CA GLY A 38 -23.91 -26.72 -18.17
C GLY A 38 -25.43 -26.71 -17.96
N HIS A 39 -25.98 -27.83 -17.57
CA HIS A 39 -27.41 -28.04 -17.31
C HIS A 39 -27.63 -28.20 -15.80
N LYS A 40 -28.73 -27.65 -15.29
CA LYS A 40 -29.14 -27.74 -13.88
C LYS A 40 -28.10 -27.21 -12.87
N GLY A 41 -28.38 -27.29 -11.59
CA GLY A 41 -27.53 -26.83 -10.51
C GLY A 41 -27.65 -25.33 -10.20
N GLN A 42 -27.21 -24.96 -9.02
CA GLN A 42 -27.33 -23.58 -8.48
C GLN A 42 -26.58 -22.56 -9.34
N LYS A 43 -25.39 -22.91 -9.87
CA LYS A 43 -24.55 -22.00 -10.67
C LYS A 43 -25.11 -21.74 -12.07
N ALA A 44 -26.01 -22.61 -12.58
CA ALA A 44 -26.64 -22.40 -13.89
C ALA A 44 -27.86 -21.47 -13.86
N ARG A 45 -28.47 -21.27 -12.70
CA ARG A 45 -29.64 -20.41 -12.51
C ARG A 45 -29.29 -18.94 -12.53
N SER A 46 -30.30 -18.07 -12.73
CA SER A 46 -30.12 -16.61 -12.65
C SER A 46 -29.50 -16.21 -11.31
N GLY A 47 -28.44 -15.40 -11.34
CA GLY A 47 -27.70 -14.98 -10.16
C GLY A 47 -26.92 -16.10 -9.43
N GLY A 48 -26.89 -17.33 -9.97
CA GLY A 48 -26.30 -18.48 -9.30
C GLY A 48 -24.81 -18.32 -8.95
N VAL A 49 -24.06 -17.60 -9.76
CA VAL A 49 -22.63 -17.35 -9.52
C VAL A 49 -22.41 -16.40 -8.33
N SER A 50 -23.33 -15.46 -8.12
CA SER A 50 -23.25 -14.45 -7.05
C SER A 50 -23.80 -14.96 -5.71
N LYS A 51 -24.60 -16.03 -5.72
CA LYS A 51 -25.28 -16.53 -4.50
C LYS A 51 -24.39 -17.35 -3.57
N VAL A 52 -23.32 -17.92 -4.09
CA VAL A 52 -22.41 -18.74 -3.28
C VAL A 52 -21.14 -17.94 -3.03
N HIS A 53 -20.91 -17.55 -1.81
CA HIS A 53 -19.69 -16.87 -1.41
C HIS A 53 -18.48 -17.81 -1.54
N ARG A 54 -17.33 -17.26 -1.92
CA ARG A 54 -16.08 -18.02 -2.12
C ARG A 54 -15.61 -18.76 -0.86
N TRP A 55 -15.93 -18.21 0.30
CA TRP A 55 -15.58 -18.77 1.61
C TRP A 55 -16.63 -19.69 2.20
N SER A 56 -17.71 -19.98 1.44
CA SER A 56 -18.73 -20.93 1.88
C SER A 56 -18.23 -22.37 1.77
N GLU A 57 -18.37 -23.13 2.84
CA GLU A 57 -17.98 -24.53 2.95
C GLU A 57 -19.22 -25.44 2.86
N GLY A 58 -20.20 -25.13 2.00
CA GLY A 58 -21.37 -25.96 1.76
C GLY A 58 -22.33 -26.13 2.95
N GLY A 59 -22.36 -25.14 3.85
CA GLY A 59 -23.16 -25.18 5.08
C GLY A 59 -22.36 -25.50 6.33
N GLN A 60 -21.17 -26.07 6.18
CA GLN A 60 -20.23 -26.25 7.29
C GLN A 60 -19.76 -24.88 7.79
N MET A 61 -19.54 -24.73 9.10
CA MET A 61 -19.00 -23.50 9.70
C MET A 61 -17.64 -23.19 9.08
N PRO A 62 -17.44 -21.99 8.49
CA PRO A 62 -16.18 -21.61 7.87
C PRO A 62 -15.00 -21.71 8.83
N LEU A 63 -13.82 -22.06 8.31
CA LEU A 63 -12.60 -22.26 9.10
C LEU A 63 -12.31 -21.10 10.05
N GLN A 64 -12.48 -19.86 9.57
CA GLN A 64 -12.30 -18.64 10.38
C GLN A 64 -13.17 -18.59 11.65
N ARG A 65 -14.33 -19.25 11.64
CA ARG A 65 -15.23 -19.34 12.81
C ARG A 65 -14.93 -20.55 13.70
N ARG A 66 -14.27 -21.57 13.16
CA ARG A 66 -13.83 -22.76 13.92
C ARG A 66 -12.56 -22.52 14.72
N ILE A 67 -11.73 -21.56 14.26
CA ILE A 67 -10.50 -21.21 14.97
C ILE A 67 -10.85 -20.44 16.24
N PRO A 68 -10.28 -20.79 17.40
CA PRO A 68 -10.52 -20.07 18.65
C PRO A 68 -10.02 -18.62 18.54
N LYS A 69 -10.74 -17.70 19.16
CA LYS A 69 -10.33 -16.31 19.30
C LYS A 69 -9.05 -16.24 20.13
N ARG A 70 -8.06 -15.54 19.67
CA ARG A 70 -6.80 -15.31 20.38
C ARG A 70 -6.22 -13.95 20.02
N GLY A 71 -5.30 -13.52 20.86
CA GLY A 71 -4.59 -12.26 20.69
C GLY A 71 -5.08 -11.19 21.63
N PHE A 72 -4.28 -10.17 21.75
CA PHE A 72 -4.52 -8.98 22.55
C PHE A 72 -4.10 -7.77 21.74
N THR A 73 -4.94 -6.75 21.71
CA THR A 73 -4.62 -5.47 21.10
C THR A 73 -4.61 -4.40 22.20
N ASN A 74 -3.45 -3.79 22.43
CA ASN A 74 -3.34 -2.67 23.36
C ASN A 74 -4.00 -1.44 22.72
N ILE A 75 -5.12 -0.98 23.31
CA ILE A 75 -5.85 0.21 22.83
C ILE A 75 -5.11 1.52 23.11
N PHE A 76 -4.17 1.52 24.05
CA PHE A 76 -3.32 2.67 24.40
C PHE A 76 -1.97 2.64 23.69
N ARG A 77 -1.86 1.90 22.61
CA ARG A 77 -0.63 1.83 21.82
C ARG A 77 -0.38 3.15 21.11
N GLU A 78 0.74 3.77 21.41
CA GLU A 78 1.25 4.91 20.66
C GLU A 78 1.99 4.43 19.41
N GLU A 79 1.55 4.88 18.24
CA GLU A 79 2.16 4.53 16.96
C GLU A 79 3.07 5.66 16.52
N PHE A 80 4.31 5.31 16.17
CA PHE A 80 5.29 6.23 15.59
C PHE A 80 5.44 5.99 14.10
N GLN A 81 5.61 7.08 13.33
CA GLN A 81 6.16 6.99 11.98
C GLN A 81 7.66 6.76 12.05
N VAL A 82 8.12 5.67 11.47
CA VAL A 82 9.53 5.32 11.46
C VAL A 82 10.22 5.95 10.25
N VAL A 83 11.31 6.68 10.50
CA VAL A 83 12.17 7.27 9.46
C VAL A 83 13.60 6.76 9.67
N ASN A 84 14.19 6.16 8.66
CA ASN A 84 15.57 5.68 8.69
C ASN A 84 16.56 6.73 8.18
N LEU A 85 17.82 6.66 8.62
CA LEU A 85 18.88 7.56 8.18
C LEU A 85 19.10 7.53 6.66
N THR A 86 18.85 6.37 6.02
CA THR A 86 18.86 6.25 4.55
C THR A 86 17.91 7.21 3.84
N LEU A 87 16.76 7.48 4.45
CA LEU A 87 15.78 8.44 3.91
C LEU A 87 16.21 9.88 4.22
N LEU A 88 16.75 10.13 5.41
CA LEU A 88 17.27 11.43 5.80
C LEU A 88 18.49 11.85 4.97
N ALA A 89 19.28 10.91 4.46
CA ALA A 89 20.38 11.20 3.54
C ALA A 89 19.93 11.88 2.23
N ARG A 90 18.64 11.86 1.91
CA ARG A 90 18.06 12.57 0.75
C ARG A 90 17.75 14.03 1.06
N CYS A 91 17.79 14.43 2.34
CA CYS A 91 17.57 15.81 2.74
C CYS A 91 18.79 16.66 2.42
N PRO A 92 18.60 17.92 2.02
CA PRO A 92 19.69 18.88 1.94
C PRO A 92 20.30 19.12 3.33
N ALA A 93 21.60 19.44 3.38
CA ALA A 93 22.27 19.77 4.64
C ALA A 93 21.55 20.91 5.37
N GLY A 94 21.45 20.80 6.69
CA GLY A 94 20.83 21.81 7.55
C GLY A 94 19.74 21.25 8.46
N GLU A 95 18.76 22.08 8.78
CA GLU A 95 17.68 21.72 9.69
C GLU A 95 16.60 20.88 9.02
N VAL A 96 16.29 19.75 9.61
CA VAL A 96 15.27 18.79 9.12
C VAL A 96 14.14 18.71 10.15
N THR A 97 13.06 19.41 9.88
CA THR A 97 11.82 19.42 10.67
C THR A 97 10.82 18.39 10.11
N PRO A 98 9.78 18.01 10.89
CA PRO A 98 8.70 17.16 10.40
C PRO A 98 8.04 17.69 9.13
N ASP A 99 7.85 19.01 9.02
CA ASP A 99 7.23 19.63 7.85
C ASP A 99 8.10 19.48 6.60
N LYS A 100 9.40 19.71 6.71
CA LYS A 100 10.35 19.45 5.61
C LYS A 100 10.38 17.98 5.20
N MET A 101 10.30 17.04 6.16
CA MET A 101 10.22 15.61 5.85
C MET A 101 8.95 15.28 5.05
N LYS A 102 7.84 15.98 5.31
CA LYS A 102 6.59 15.84 4.56
C LYS A 102 6.72 16.41 3.14
N GLU A 103 7.29 17.61 2.99
CA GLU A 103 7.52 18.23 1.67
C GLU A 103 8.41 17.37 0.76
N LEU A 104 9.44 16.74 1.33
CA LEU A 104 10.32 15.82 0.64
C LEU A 104 9.72 14.42 0.42
N GLY A 105 8.47 14.18 0.89
CA GLY A 105 7.78 12.91 0.73
C GLY A 105 8.36 11.75 1.55
N ILE A 106 9.20 12.04 2.56
CA ILE A 106 9.78 11.04 3.46
C ILE A 106 8.70 10.49 4.40
N ILE A 107 7.79 11.37 4.84
CA ILE A 107 6.64 11.02 5.66
C ILE A 107 5.34 11.39 4.95
N LYS A 108 4.28 10.64 5.24
CA LYS A 108 2.94 10.90 4.65
C LYS A 108 2.15 11.96 5.39
N SER A 109 2.31 12.06 6.70
CA SER A 109 1.51 12.93 7.56
C SER A 109 2.32 13.35 8.79
N THR A 110 2.05 14.53 9.30
CA THR A 110 2.62 15.04 10.56
C THR A 110 1.75 14.76 11.79
N ARG A 111 0.64 13.99 11.62
CA ARG A 111 -0.28 13.66 12.72
C ARG A 111 0.32 12.69 13.74
N LEU A 112 1.13 11.74 13.29
CA LEU A 112 1.78 10.77 14.15
C LEU A 112 3.18 11.23 14.51
N PRO A 113 3.63 10.98 15.75
CA PRO A 113 4.99 11.29 16.15
C PRO A 113 6.02 10.51 15.32
N ILE A 114 7.16 11.13 15.07
CA ILE A 114 8.23 10.57 14.23
C ILE A 114 9.30 9.98 15.13
N LYS A 115 9.72 8.74 14.81
CA LYS A 115 10.87 8.09 15.42
C LYS A 115 11.96 7.82 14.40
N VAL A 116 13.15 8.36 14.65
CA VAL A 116 14.32 8.18 13.77
C VAL A 116 15.10 6.95 14.18
N LEU A 117 15.36 6.06 13.22
CA LEU A 117 16.11 4.81 13.40
C LEU A 117 17.45 4.86 12.63
N GLY A 118 18.47 4.19 13.20
CA GLY A 118 19.85 4.23 12.75
C GLY A 118 20.18 3.36 11.52
N MET A 119 19.22 2.95 10.71
CA MET A 119 19.49 2.19 9.49
C MET A 119 20.02 3.12 8.39
N GLY A 120 21.20 2.83 7.90
CA GLY A 120 21.90 3.62 6.88
C GLY A 120 23.10 4.38 7.40
N LYS A 121 23.71 5.18 6.51
CA LYS A 121 24.82 6.10 6.80
C LYS A 121 24.39 7.52 6.46
N LEU A 122 24.97 8.49 7.11
CA LEU A 122 24.81 9.91 6.83
C LEU A 122 26.18 10.48 6.51
N ASP A 123 26.27 11.14 5.37
CA ASP A 123 27.51 11.80 4.91
C ASP A 123 27.45 13.31 5.13
N ALA A 124 26.28 13.86 5.46
CA ALA A 124 26.05 15.28 5.69
C ALA A 124 25.67 15.56 7.15
N ALA A 125 26.12 16.69 7.68
CA ALA A 125 25.72 17.17 8.98
C ALA A 125 24.25 17.66 8.95
N LEU A 126 23.35 16.98 9.66
CA LEU A 126 21.93 17.29 9.73
C LEU A 126 21.53 17.64 11.16
N HIS A 127 20.77 18.71 11.31
CA HIS A 127 20.07 19.03 12.56
C HIS A 127 18.65 18.47 12.50
N VAL A 128 18.40 17.35 13.14
CA VAL A 128 17.14 16.59 13.02
C VAL A 128 16.26 16.83 14.23
N LYS A 129 15.02 17.27 13.98
CA LYS A 129 13.98 17.44 15.00
C LYS A 129 12.95 16.32 14.85
N ALA A 130 12.73 15.52 15.91
CA ALA A 130 11.78 14.42 15.93
C ALA A 130 11.31 14.09 17.35
N ALA A 131 10.18 13.36 17.47
CA ALA A 131 9.64 12.99 18.78
C ALA A 131 10.48 11.94 19.51
N ALA A 132 11.20 11.06 18.78
CA ALA A 132 12.07 10.06 19.40
C ALA A 132 13.22 9.65 18.47
N PHE A 133 14.33 9.20 19.07
CA PHE A 133 15.48 8.69 18.36
C PHE A 133 15.90 7.34 18.95
N SER A 134 16.42 6.44 18.11
CA SER A 134 17.13 5.27 18.60
C SER A 134 18.58 5.63 18.97
N ARG A 135 19.17 4.91 19.94
CA ARG A 135 20.55 5.13 20.38
C ARG A 135 21.53 5.13 19.19
N SER A 136 21.44 4.14 18.32
CA SER A 136 22.27 4.04 17.11
C SER A 136 22.04 5.17 16.10
N ALA A 137 20.86 5.80 16.09
CA ALA A 137 20.62 6.96 15.23
C ALA A 137 21.32 8.20 15.78
N ILE A 138 21.24 8.42 17.09
CA ILE A 138 21.93 9.54 17.76
C ILE A 138 23.45 9.47 17.52
N GLU A 139 24.05 8.30 17.77
CA GLU A 139 25.48 8.09 17.56
C GLU A 139 25.92 8.40 16.11
N LYS A 140 25.15 7.92 15.14
CA LYS A 140 25.46 8.14 13.71
C LYS A 140 25.26 9.59 13.26
N ILE A 141 24.23 10.28 13.76
CA ILE A 141 24.00 11.69 13.46
C ILE A 141 25.11 12.55 14.06
N GLN A 142 25.51 12.28 15.30
CA GLN A 142 26.61 12.97 15.96
C GLN A 142 27.95 12.69 15.28
N ALA A 143 28.23 11.44 14.88
CA ALA A 143 29.44 11.07 14.12
C ALA A 143 29.54 11.81 12.77
N ALA A 144 28.40 12.11 12.13
CA ALA A 144 28.32 12.93 10.92
C ALA A 144 28.38 14.45 11.19
N GLY A 145 28.62 14.89 12.44
CA GLY A 145 28.66 16.30 12.83
C GLY A 145 27.28 16.97 12.97
N GLY A 146 26.21 16.19 12.97
CA GLY A 146 24.84 16.67 13.13
C GLY A 146 24.40 16.83 14.57
N LYS A 147 23.17 17.35 14.76
CA LYS A 147 22.52 17.51 16.06
C LYS A 147 21.15 16.85 16.06
N THR A 148 20.71 16.34 17.22
CA THR A 148 19.37 15.78 17.44
C THR A 148 18.62 16.61 18.45
N GLU A 149 17.38 16.95 18.18
CA GLU A 149 16.48 17.69 19.05
C GLU A 149 15.15 16.93 19.17
N VAL A 150 14.69 16.72 20.40
CA VAL A 150 13.41 16.06 20.70
C VAL A 150 12.34 17.15 20.85
N ILE A 151 11.23 16.97 20.12
CA ILE A 151 10.09 17.90 20.06
C ILE A 151 8.93 17.29 20.85
#